data_444fa7e7a19ae08dacc281b713123b37
#
_entry.id   444fa7e7a19ae08dacc281b713123b37
#
_cell.length_a   1.000
_cell.length_b   1.000
_cell.length_c   1.000
_cell.angle_alpha   90.00
_cell.angle_beta   90.00
_cell.angle_gamma   90.00
#
_symmetry.space_group_name_H-M   'P 1'
#
loop_
_entity.id
_entity.type
_entity.pdbx_description
1 polymer ?
#
loop_
_entity_poly.entity_id
_entity_poly.type
_entity_poly.pdbx_seq_one_letter_code
_entity_poly.pdbx_strand_id
1 'polypeptide(L)'
;QGLPELLVKRVVAQLAGALDFLHSRGLVHADVKPDNVLVFDPVCSRVALGDLGLTRPEGSPTPAPPGPLPTAPPELCLLLPPDTLPLRPAVDSWGLGVLLFCAATACFPWDVALAPNPEFEAFAGWVTTKPQPPRPPPPWDQFAPPAMALLQGLLDLDPETRSPPLAVLDFLGDDWGLQGNREGPGVLGSVSYEDGEEGGSSLEEWTDDGDDGKSGGRTETDGGAP
;
A
#
# COMPACT_ATOMS: atom_id res chain seq x y z
N GLN A 1 14.08 -5.24 -5.91
CA GLN A 1 13.42 -6.54 -5.83
C GLN A 1 12.19 -6.39 -4.93
N GLY A 2 11.02 -6.84 -5.41
CA GLY A 2 9.77 -6.75 -4.67
C GLY A 2 9.71 -7.70 -3.46
N LEU A 3 8.59 -7.66 -2.76
CA LEU A 3 8.36 -8.55 -1.62
C LEU A 3 8.10 -9.99 -2.10
N PRO A 4 8.43 -11.01 -1.27
CA PRO A 4 8.00 -12.38 -1.48
C PRO A 4 6.47 -12.49 -1.60
N GLU A 5 5.98 -13.43 -2.40
CA GLU A 5 4.55 -13.60 -2.70
C GLU A 5 3.66 -13.64 -1.45
N LEU A 6 4.07 -14.41 -0.44
CA LEU A 6 3.32 -14.51 0.82
C LEU A 6 3.13 -13.14 1.49
N LEU A 7 4.16 -12.29 1.47
CA LEU A 7 4.08 -10.96 2.07
C LEU A 7 3.20 -10.02 1.24
N VAL A 8 3.31 -10.07 -0.10
CA VAL A 8 2.41 -9.32 -0.99
C VAL A 8 0.95 -9.67 -0.70
N LYS A 9 0.62 -10.96 -0.65
CA LYS A 9 -0.73 -11.44 -0.34
C LYS A 9 -1.23 -10.97 1.02
N ARG A 10 -0.39 -11.03 2.06
CA ARG A 10 -0.73 -10.55 3.41
C ARG A 10 -1.02 -9.06 3.44
N VAL A 11 -0.22 -8.27 2.74
CA VAL A 11 -0.41 -6.81 2.65
C VAL A 11 -1.72 -6.50 1.96
N VAL A 12 -1.91 -6.99 0.72
CA VAL A 12 -3.09 -6.58 -0.07
C VAL A 12 -4.39 -7.12 0.50
N ALA A 13 -4.41 -8.29 1.14
CA ALA A 13 -5.60 -8.83 1.79
C ALA A 13 -6.06 -7.95 2.96
N GLN A 14 -5.13 -7.48 3.81
CA GLN A 14 -5.47 -6.58 4.92
C GLN A 14 -5.92 -5.20 4.43
N LEU A 15 -5.27 -4.67 3.39
CA LEU A 15 -5.67 -3.39 2.79
C LEU A 15 -7.04 -3.50 2.10
N ALA A 16 -7.33 -4.61 1.42
CA ALA A 16 -8.65 -4.87 0.85
C ALA A 16 -9.75 -4.83 1.91
N GLY A 17 -9.53 -5.48 3.06
CA GLY A 17 -10.45 -5.42 4.21
C GLY A 17 -10.61 -4.01 4.79
N ALA A 18 -9.52 -3.25 4.89
CA ALA A 18 -9.57 -1.86 5.35
C ALA A 18 -10.37 -0.95 4.41
N LEU A 19 -10.18 -1.12 3.09
CA LEU A 19 -10.93 -0.37 2.09
C LEU A 19 -12.42 -0.75 2.08
N ASP A 20 -12.74 -2.05 2.16
CA ASP A 20 -14.13 -2.51 2.27
C ASP A 20 -14.84 -1.93 3.51
N PHE A 21 -14.12 -1.84 4.63
CA PHE A 21 -14.62 -1.20 5.84
C PHE A 21 -15.00 0.28 5.61
N LEU A 22 -14.20 1.04 4.87
CA LEU A 22 -14.50 2.42 4.51
C LEU A 22 -15.68 2.49 3.52
N HIS A 23 -15.62 1.70 2.45
CA HIS A 23 -16.62 1.69 1.39
C HIS A 23 -18.01 1.31 1.92
N SER A 24 -18.09 0.32 2.83
CA SER A 24 -19.35 -0.07 3.48
C SER A 24 -19.99 1.05 4.31
N ARG A 25 -19.24 2.12 4.59
CA ARG A 25 -19.69 3.33 5.31
C ARG A 25 -19.85 4.54 4.39
N GLY A 26 -19.81 4.32 3.07
CA GLY A 26 -19.92 5.37 2.08
C GLY A 26 -18.71 6.33 2.08
N LEU A 27 -17.54 5.86 2.52
CA LEU A 27 -16.29 6.62 2.51
C LEU A 27 -15.32 6.04 1.49
N VAL A 28 -14.58 6.89 0.81
CA VAL A 28 -13.51 6.54 -0.12
C VAL A 28 -12.20 7.12 0.40
N HIS A 29 -11.15 6.32 0.46
CA HIS A 29 -9.84 6.73 0.97
C HIS A 29 -9.19 7.80 0.07
N ALA A 30 -9.26 7.60 -1.23
CA ALA A 30 -8.80 8.51 -2.29
C ALA A 30 -7.28 8.80 -2.34
N ASP A 31 -6.45 8.09 -1.54
CA ASP A 31 -4.99 8.20 -1.57
C ASP A 31 -4.30 6.85 -1.24
N VAL A 32 -4.76 5.79 -1.90
CA VAL A 32 -4.18 4.44 -1.74
C VAL A 32 -2.85 4.39 -2.49
N LYS A 33 -1.75 4.28 -1.74
CA LYS A 33 -0.39 4.22 -2.27
C LYS A 33 0.56 3.55 -1.26
N PRO A 34 1.76 3.08 -1.68
CA PRO A 34 2.73 2.46 -0.78
C PRO A 34 3.12 3.32 0.42
N ASP A 35 3.25 4.64 0.24
CA ASP A 35 3.65 5.60 1.29
C ASP A 35 2.66 5.63 2.47
N ASN A 36 1.40 5.28 2.23
CA ASN A 36 0.34 5.26 3.23
C ASN A 36 0.14 3.88 3.87
N VAL A 37 1.01 2.90 3.58
CA VAL A 37 0.96 1.56 4.18
C VAL A 37 1.87 1.47 5.39
N LEU A 38 1.29 1.19 6.54
CA LEU A 38 1.99 1.01 7.80
C LEU A 38 2.19 -0.49 8.05
N VAL A 39 3.44 -0.94 8.02
CA VAL A 39 3.83 -2.34 8.30
C VAL A 39 4.39 -2.41 9.71
N PHE A 40 3.79 -3.23 10.58
CA PHE A 40 4.15 -3.30 12.00
C PHE A 40 5.15 -4.40 12.33
N ASP A 41 5.38 -5.34 11.43
CA ASP A 41 6.32 -6.43 11.60
C ASP A 41 6.88 -6.94 10.27
N PRO A 42 8.07 -7.55 10.27
CA PRO A 42 8.76 -7.97 9.03
C PRO A 42 8.04 -9.05 8.23
N VAL A 43 7.09 -9.78 8.85
CA VAL A 43 6.33 -10.83 8.17
C VAL A 43 4.95 -10.34 7.71
N CYS A 44 4.70 -9.03 7.83
CA CYS A 44 3.44 -8.38 7.44
C CYS A 44 2.20 -9.04 8.06
N SER A 45 2.32 -9.54 9.31
CA SER A 45 1.17 -10.12 10.00
C SER A 45 0.15 -9.05 10.40
N ARG A 46 0.61 -7.83 10.57
CA ARG A 46 -0.21 -6.65 10.85
C ARG A 46 0.18 -5.49 9.93
N VAL A 47 -0.78 -5.07 9.12
CA VAL A 47 -0.65 -3.93 8.19
C VAL A 47 -1.85 -3.02 8.36
N ALA A 48 -1.67 -1.72 8.26
CA ALA A 48 -2.75 -0.75 8.28
C ALA A 48 -2.61 0.25 7.13
N LEU A 49 -3.74 0.78 6.68
CA LEU A 49 -3.80 1.89 5.75
C LEU A 49 -3.87 3.19 6.57
N GLY A 50 -2.89 4.05 6.38
CA GLY A 50 -2.75 5.34 7.05
C GLY A 50 -3.16 6.52 6.18
N ASP A 51 -3.03 7.71 6.72
CA ASP A 51 -3.32 9.00 6.08
C ASP A 51 -4.75 9.11 5.51
N LEU A 52 -5.70 9.40 6.39
CA LEU A 52 -7.10 9.65 6.04
C LEU A 52 -7.38 11.10 5.61
N GLY A 53 -6.34 11.90 5.36
CA GLY A 53 -6.47 13.34 5.04
C GLY A 53 -7.26 13.62 3.76
N LEU A 54 -7.27 12.70 2.80
CA LEU A 54 -8.04 12.80 1.56
C LEU A 54 -9.33 11.98 1.56
N THR A 55 -9.61 11.24 2.64
CA THR A 55 -10.82 10.43 2.76
C THR A 55 -12.08 11.31 2.77
N ARG A 56 -13.03 10.99 1.89
CA ARG A 56 -14.27 11.76 1.71
C ARG A 56 -15.46 10.83 1.46
N PRO A 57 -16.69 11.34 1.68
CA PRO A 57 -17.89 10.62 1.28
C PRO A 57 -17.89 10.30 -0.22
N GLU A 58 -18.37 9.12 -0.57
CA GLU A 58 -18.67 8.75 -1.96
C GLU A 58 -19.56 9.81 -2.59
N GLY A 59 -19.34 10.10 -3.88
CA GLY A 59 -20.04 11.15 -4.62
C GLY A 59 -19.47 12.56 -4.43
N SER A 60 -18.49 12.76 -3.52
CA SER A 60 -17.84 14.07 -3.37
C SER A 60 -17.17 14.50 -4.69
N PRO A 61 -17.23 15.80 -5.06
CA PRO A 61 -16.56 16.27 -6.26
C PRO A 61 -15.05 16.13 -6.14
N THR A 62 -14.44 15.45 -7.12
CA THR A 62 -13.00 15.16 -7.15
C THR A 62 -12.38 15.78 -8.38
N PRO A 63 -11.45 16.73 -8.22
CA PRO A 63 -10.73 17.35 -9.32
C PRO A 63 -9.65 16.42 -9.90
N ALA A 64 -9.05 16.84 -11.01
CA ALA A 64 -7.82 16.25 -11.52
C ALA A 64 -6.72 16.21 -10.44
N PRO A 65 -5.84 15.21 -10.45
CA PRO A 65 -4.67 15.22 -9.60
C PRO A 65 -3.80 16.45 -9.85
N PRO A 66 -3.07 16.97 -8.84
CA PRO A 66 -2.28 18.19 -8.98
C PRO A 66 -1.03 18.03 -9.88
N GLY A 67 -0.78 16.83 -10.38
CA GLY A 67 0.34 16.47 -11.27
C GLY A 67 0.34 15.00 -11.61
N PRO A 68 1.39 14.51 -12.29
CA PRO A 68 1.56 13.08 -12.56
C PRO A 68 1.54 12.30 -11.25
N LEU A 69 0.65 11.33 -11.16
CA LEU A 69 0.45 10.48 -9.98
C LEU A 69 0.25 9.04 -10.46
N PRO A 70 1.23 8.14 -10.22
CA PRO A 70 1.15 6.75 -10.67
C PRO A 70 -0.08 6.00 -10.15
N THR A 71 -0.58 6.40 -8.97
CA THR A 71 -1.73 5.78 -8.29
C THR A 71 -3.08 6.38 -8.66
N ALA A 72 -3.11 7.48 -9.43
CA ALA A 72 -4.35 8.07 -9.90
C ALA A 72 -4.90 7.29 -11.09
N PRO A 73 -6.21 6.98 -11.12
CA PRO A 73 -6.83 6.27 -12.22
C PRO A 73 -7.00 7.15 -13.46
N PRO A 74 -7.10 6.53 -14.66
CA PRO A 74 -7.13 7.26 -15.92
C PRO A 74 -8.30 8.25 -16.03
N GLU A 75 -9.45 7.93 -15.46
CA GLU A 75 -10.61 8.84 -15.47
C GLU A 75 -10.34 10.15 -14.74
N LEU A 76 -9.53 10.15 -13.69
CA LEU A 76 -9.11 11.37 -12.99
C LEU A 76 -7.98 12.10 -13.74
N CYS A 77 -7.06 11.34 -14.33
CA CYS A 77 -5.95 11.90 -15.10
C CYS A 77 -6.41 12.64 -16.37
N LEU A 78 -7.57 12.27 -16.93
CA LEU A 78 -8.17 12.89 -18.11
C LEU A 78 -8.90 14.20 -17.80
N LEU A 79 -9.16 14.52 -16.53
CA LEU A 79 -9.86 15.74 -16.16
C LEU A 79 -9.04 16.98 -16.46
N LEU A 80 -9.71 17.99 -16.97
CA LEU A 80 -9.15 19.33 -17.15
C LEU A 80 -9.80 20.30 -16.16
N PRO A 81 -9.00 21.07 -15.42
CA PRO A 81 -9.58 22.09 -14.54
C PRO A 81 -10.50 23.08 -15.31
N PRO A 82 -11.66 23.44 -14.77
CA PRO A 82 -12.16 23.17 -13.42
C PRO A 82 -13.04 21.92 -13.25
N ASP A 83 -13.01 20.98 -14.19
CA ASP A 83 -13.88 19.81 -14.17
C ASP A 83 -13.64 18.91 -12.94
N THR A 84 -14.69 18.25 -12.49
CA THR A 84 -14.66 17.29 -11.39
C THR A 84 -15.48 16.06 -11.73
N LEU A 85 -15.12 14.92 -11.14
CA LEU A 85 -15.92 13.69 -11.16
C LEU A 85 -16.43 13.35 -9.74
N PRO A 86 -17.59 12.68 -9.62
CA PRO A 86 -18.00 12.13 -8.33
C PRO A 86 -17.01 11.07 -7.87
N LEU A 87 -16.51 11.21 -6.64
CA LEU A 87 -15.58 10.24 -6.03
C LEU A 87 -16.28 8.89 -5.88
N ARG A 88 -15.60 7.81 -6.29
CA ARG A 88 -16.12 6.44 -6.25
C ARG A 88 -15.14 5.48 -5.60
N PRO A 89 -15.61 4.41 -4.96
CA PRO A 89 -14.78 3.33 -4.42
C PRO A 89 -13.80 2.74 -5.44
N ALA A 90 -14.14 2.75 -6.72
CA ALA A 90 -13.30 2.30 -7.83
C ALA A 90 -11.93 3.02 -7.91
N VAL A 91 -11.80 4.24 -7.37
CA VAL A 91 -10.53 4.97 -7.26
C VAL A 91 -9.58 4.22 -6.33
N ASP A 92 -10.08 3.72 -5.21
CA ASP A 92 -9.28 2.95 -4.24
C ASP A 92 -8.90 1.56 -4.79
N SER A 93 -9.79 0.93 -5.57
CA SER A 93 -9.48 -0.33 -6.27
C SER A 93 -8.31 -0.18 -7.22
N TRP A 94 -8.27 0.90 -7.99
CA TRP A 94 -7.15 1.24 -8.86
C TRP A 94 -5.85 1.42 -8.07
N GLY A 95 -5.89 2.24 -7.02
CA GLY A 95 -4.75 2.46 -6.13
C GLY A 95 -4.22 1.15 -5.53
N LEU A 96 -5.12 0.23 -5.12
CA LEU A 96 -4.74 -1.10 -4.60
C LEU A 96 -4.07 -1.96 -5.68
N GLY A 97 -4.54 -1.91 -6.93
CA GLY A 97 -3.90 -2.60 -8.05
C GLY A 97 -2.48 -2.10 -8.33
N VAL A 98 -2.29 -0.77 -8.34
CA VAL A 98 -0.95 -0.16 -8.47
C VAL A 98 -0.07 -0.53 -7.28
N LEU A 99 -0.61 -0.51 -6.05
CA LEU A 99 0.13 -0.88 -4.84
C LEU A 99 0.55 -2.35 -4.87
N LEU A 100 -0.33 -3.26 -5.31
CA LEU A 100 0.01 -4.68 -5.49
C LEU A 100 1.18 -4.83 -6.44
N PHE A 101 1.13 -4.16 -7.59
CA PHE A 101 2.24 -4.15 -8.55
C PHE A 101 3.54 -3.65 -7.90
N CYS A 102 3.49 -2.52 -7.20
CA CYS A 102 4.65 -1.96 -6.49
C CYS A 102 5.22 -2.93 -5.46
N ALA A 103 4.37 -3.55 -4.64
CA ALA A 103 4.80 -4.52 -3.63
C ALA A 103 5.50 -5.73 -4.26
N ALA A 104 5.02 -6.19 -5.43
CA ALA A 104 5.57 -7.33 -6.14
C ALA A 104 6.88 -7.03 -6.90
N THR A 105 7.05 -5.79 -7.38
CA THR A 105 8.13 -5.44 -8.33
C THR A 105 9.14 -4.43 -7.79
N ALA A 106 8.81 -3.71 -6.71
CA ALA A 106 9.53 -2.57 -6.16
C ALA A 106 9.63 -1.36 -7.10
N CYS A 107 8.73 -1.22 -8.05
CA CYS A 107 8.61 -0.04 -8.92
C CYS A 107 7.14 0.26 -9.24
N PHE A 108 6.85 1.46 -9.71
CA PHE A 108 5.54 1.79 -10.25
C PHE A 108 5.38 1.22 -11.66
N PRO A 109 4.15 0.85 -12.08
CA PRO A 109 3.89 0.34 -13.41
C PRO A 109 4.02 1.40 -14.51
N TRP A 110 3.85 2.67 -14.16
CA TRP A 110 3.92 3.87 -15.01
C TRP A 110 4.11 5.11 -14.15
N ASP A 111 4.45 6.23 -14.75
CA ASP A 111 4.50 7.53 -14.07
C ASP A 111 3.10 8.17 -13.96
N VAL A 112 2.26 7.93 -14.95
CA VAL A 112 0.88 8.43 -15.01
C VAL A 112 0.03 7.52 -15.88
N ALA A 113 -1.21 7.27 -15.48
CA ALA A 113 -2.18 6.46 -16.23
C ALA A 113 -2.84 7.27 -17.36
N LEU A 114 -2.03 7.80 -18.28
CA LEU A 114 -2.46 8.66 -19.38
C LEU A 114 -1.48 8.54 -20.56
N ALA A 115 -1.99 8.58 -21.79
CA ALA A 115 -1.16 8.77 -22.97
C ALA A 115 -0.52 10.20 -22.96
N PRO A 116 0.74 10.38 -23.38
CA PRO A 116 1.59 9.39 -24.06
C PRO A 116 2.59 8.66 -23.14
N ASN A 117 2.21 8.26 -21.92
CA ASN A 117 3.09 7.42 -21.08
C ASN A 117 3.23 6.03 -21.72
N PRO A 118 4.43 5.59 -22.15
CA PRO A 118 4.58 4.38 -22.94
C PRO A 118 4.27 3.09 -22.18
N GLU A 119 4.55 3.05 -20.89
CA GLU A 119 4.27 1.89 -20.03
C GLU A 119 2.75 1.72 -19.84
N PHE A 120 2.04 2.84 -19.65
CA PHE A 120 0.58 2.82 -19.56
C PHE A 120 -0.05 2.45 -20.91
N GLU A 121 0.40 3.02 -22.01
CA GLU A 121 -0.10 2.68 -23.35
C GLU A 121 0.09 1.20 -23.69
N ALA A 122 1.25 0.62 -23.32
CA ALA A 122 1.51 -0.80 -23.51
C ALA A 122 0.52 -1.68 -22.73
N PHE A 123 0.25 -1.35 -21.47
CA PHE A 123 -0.75 -2.05 -20.65
C PHE A 123 -2.18 -1.85 -21.19
N ALA A 124 -2.59 -0.60 -21.41
CA ALA A 124 -3.92 -0.27 -21.90
C ALA A 124 -4.20 -0.90 -23.28
N GLY A 125 -3.24 -0.84 -24.18
CA GLY A 125 -3.32 -1.49 -25.48
C GLY A 125 -3.47 -3.01 -25.37
N TRP A 126 -2.71 -3.64 -24.46
CA TRP A 126 -2.81 -5.08 -24.25
C TRP A 126 -4.17 -5.51 -23.68
N VAL A 127 -4.72 -4.81 -22.66
CA VAL A 127 -6.01 -5.18 -22.05
C VAL A 127 -7.20 -4.92 -22.98
N THR A 128 -7.10 -3.94 -23.89
CA THR A 128 -8.19 -3.57 -24.81
C THR A 128 -8.18 -4.35 -26.13
N THR A 129 -7.05 -4.96 -26.50
CA THR A 129 -6.94 -5.71 -27.76
C THR A 129 -7.80 -6.98 -27.72
N LYS A 130 -8.62 -7.21 -28.76
CA LYS A 130 -9.46 -8.41 -28.89
C LYS A 130 -9.17 -9.13 -30.22
N PRO A 131 -8.82 -10.45 -30.22
CA PRO A 131 -8.52 -11.26 -29.02
C PRO A 131 -7.28 -10.75 -28.29
N GLN A 132 -7.29 -10.90 -26.96
CA GLN A 132 -6.17 -10.45 -26.15
C GLN A 132 -4.90 -11.24 -26.51
N PRO A 133 -3.74 -10.58 -26.68
CA PRO A 133 -2.47 -11.26 -26.89
C PRO A 133 -2.16 -12.22 -25.72
N PRO A 134 -1.55 -13.40 -26.00
CA PRO A 134 -1.37 -14.45 -24.99
C PRO A 134 -0.39 -14.07 -23.88
N ARG A 135 0.45 -13.08 -24.12
CA ARG A 135 1.42 -12.61 -23.13
C ARG A 135 1.20 -11.13 -22.84
N PRO A 136 1.16 -10.72 -21.57
CA PRO A 136 1.20 -9.31 -21.22
C PRO A 136 2.56 -8.69 -21.59
N PRO A 137 2.62 -7.35 -21.79
CA PRO A 137 3.89 -6.67 -22.02
C PRO A 137 4.77 -6.70 -20.76
N PRO A 138 6.11 -6.63 -20.89
CA PRO A 138 6.96 -6.39 -19.72
C PRO A 138 6.61 -5.06 -19.04
N PRO A 139 6.65 -4.98 -17.70
CA PRO A 139 7.06 -6.02 -16.75
C PRO A 139 5.91 -6.91 -16.22
N TRP A 140 4.74 -6.86 -16.84
CA TRP A 140 3.54 -7.62 -16.44
C TRP A 140 3.66 -9.12 -16.69
N ASP A 141 4.54 -9.52 -17.61
CA ASP A 141 4.79 -10.92 -18.00
C ASP A 141 5.46 -11.77 -16.89
N GLN A 142 5.87 -11.14 -15.79
CA GLN A 142 6.39 -11.84 -14.61
C GLN A 142 5.29 -12.45 -13.73
N PHE A 143 4.05 -11.98 -13.86
CA PHE A 143 2.92 -12.46 -13.06
C PHE A 143 2.30 -13.72 -13.67
N ALA A 144 1.96 -14.71 -12.82
CA ALA A 144 1.18 -15.85 -13.25
C ALA A 144 -0.27 -15.43 -13.62
N PRO A 145 -0.99 -16.27 -14.42
CA PRO A 145 -2.32 -15.91 -14.88
C PRO A 145 -3.32 -15.49 -13.79
N PRO A 146 -3.36 -16.12 -12.58
CA PRO A 146 -4.29 -15.67 -11.53
C PRO A 146 -3.98 -14.24 -11.05
N ALA A 147 -2.70 -13.91 -10.83
CA ALA A 147 -2.32 -12.56 -10.42
C ALA A 147 -2.61 -11.54 -11.53
N MET A 148 -2.39 -11.91 -12.79
CA MET A 148 -2.76 -11.05 -13.92
C MET A 148 -4.26 -10.82 -14.02
N ALA A 149 -5.09 -11.83 -13.78
CA ALA A 149 -6.54 -11.69 -13.76
C ALA A 149 -7.00 -10.74 -12.66
N LEU A 150 -6.43 -10.86 -11.45
CA LEU A 150 -6.68 -9.94 -10.35
C LEU A 150 -6.27 -8.51 -10.71
N LEU A 151 -5.05 -8.32 -11.23
CA LEU A 151 -4.54 -7.02 -11.64
C LEU A 151 -5.40 -6.38 -12.74
N GLN A 152 -5.83 -7.15 -13.75
CA GLN A 152 -6.75 -6.67 -14.78
C GLN A 152 -8.09 -6.22 -14.21
N GLY A 153 -8.61 -6.93 -13.21
CA GLY A 153 -9.85 -6.54 -12.54
C GLY A 153 -9.71 -5.25 -11.73
N LEU A 154 -8.64 -5.11 -10.93
CA LEU A 154 -8.38 -3.92 -10.12
C LEU A 154 -7.99 -2.70 -10.97
N LEU A 155 -7.30 -2.93 -12.09
CA LEU A 155 -6.83 -1.92 -13.04
C LEU A 155 -7.68 -1.88 -14.32
N ASP A 156 -8.97 -2.23 -14.22
CA ASP A 156 -9.90 -2.05 -15.33
C ASP A 156 -9.99 -0.56 -15.68
N LEU A 157 -9.85 -0.25 -16.98
CA LEU A 157 -9.89 1.12 -17.47
C LEU A 157 -11.26 1.76 -17.32
N ASP A 158 -12.31 0.94 -17.28
CA ASP A 158 -13.67 1.37 -17.00
C ASP A 158 -13.97 1.28 -15.49
N PRO A 159 -14.14 2.41 -14.78
CA PRO A 159 -14.42 2.41 -13.35
C PRO A 159 -15.72 1.70 -12.97
N GLU A 160 -16.69 1.55 -13.93
CA GLU A 160 -17.96 0.88 -13.68
C GLU A 160 -17.83 -0.66 -13.62
N THR A 161 -16.82 -1.22 -14.29
CA THR A 161 -16.55 -2.66 -14.32
C THR A 161 -15.36 -3.06 -13.45
N ARG A 162 -14.65 -2.08 -12.90
CA ARG A 162 -13.49 -2.28 -12.03
C ARG A 162 -13.84 -3.11 -10.80
N SER A 163 -13.07 -4.16 -10.53
CA SER A 163 -13.29 -5.05 -9.40
C SER A 163 -13.17 -4.33 -8.05
N PRO A 164 -14.01 -4.67 -7.06
CA PRO A 164 -13.88 -4.12 -5.72
C PRO A 164 -12.60 -4.64 -5.03
N PRO A 165 -12.08 -3.96 -3.99
CA PRO A 165 -10.87 -4.39 -3.30
C PRO A 165 -10.94 -5.82 -2.76
N LEU A 166 -12.10 -6.27 -2.27
CA LEU A 166 -12.29 -7.63 -1.75
C LEU A 166 -12.08 -8.75 -2.78
N ALA A 167 -12.11 -8.44 -4.09
CA ALA A 167 -11.78 -9.43 -5.11
C ALA A 167 -10.40 -10.08 -4.90
N VAL A 168 -9.47 -9.40 -4.21
CA VAL A 168 -8.17 -9.96 -3.80
C VAL A 168 -8.31 -11.30 -3.10
N LEU A 169 -9.35 -11.47 -2.26
CA LEU A 169 -9.52 -12.66 -1.43
C LEU A 169 -9.76 -13.93 -2.26
N ASP A 170 -10.36 -13.82 -3.43
CA ASP A 170 -10.65 -14.93 -4.33
C ASP A 170 -9.37 -15.52 -4.94
N PHE A 171 -8.27 -14.78 -4.95
CA PHE A 171 -7.00 -15.17 -5.57
C PHE A 171 -5.90 -15.54 -4.57
N LEU A 172 -6.14 -15.45 -3.24
CA LEU A 172 -5.09 -15.71 -2.24
C LEU A 172 -4.59 -17.15 -2.24
N GLY A 173 -5.43 -18.10 -2.66
CA GLY A 173 -5.07 -19.53 -2.75
C GLY A 173 -4.25 -19.90 -3.98
N ASP A 174 -4.18 -19.03 -4.98
CA ASP A 174 -3.51 -19.29 -6.26
C ASP A 174 -2.02 -18.97 -6.20
N ASP A 175 -1.25 -19.55 -7.12
CA ASP A 175 0.15 -19.16 -7.36
C ASP A 175 0.18 -17.88 -8.20
N TRP A 176 0.84 -16.83 -7.70
CA TRP A 176 0.98 -15.56 -8.39
C TRP A 176 2.25 -15.46 -9.22
N GLY A 177 3.14 -16.47 -9.14
CA GLY A 177 4.40 -16.53 -9.87
C GLY A 177 5.49 -15.61 -9.34
N LEU A 178 5.29 -15.01 -8.16
CA LEU A 178 6.27 -14.12 -7.55
C LEU A 178 7.37 -14.90 -6.81
N GLN A 179 8.52 -14.26 -6.58
CA GLN A 179 9.65 -14.91 -5.90
C GLN A 179 9.27 -15.34 -4.47
N GLY A 180 9.82 -16.47 -4.03
CA GLY A 180 9.54 -17.07 -2.72
C GLY A 180 8.52 -18.21 -2.75
N ASN A 181 7.78 -18.41 -3.85
CA ASN A 181 6.83 -19.50 -3.97
C ASN A 181 7.40 -20.72 -4.74
N ARG A 182 8.64 -20.62 -5.27
CA ARG A 182 9.29 -21.72 -6.04
C ARG A 182 10.02 -22.74 -5.17
N GLU A 183 10.06 -22.57 -3.84
CA GLU A 183 10.50 -23.60 -2.92
C GLU A 183 9.28 -24.43 -2.52
N GLY A 184 9.18 -25.62 -3.12
CA GLY A 184 8.19 -26.65 -2.75
C GLY A 184 8.28 -27.01 -1.28
N PRO A 185 7.35 -27.84 -0.72
CA PRO A 185 7.32 -28.19 0.70
C PRO A 185 8.55 -29.06 1.03
N GLY A 186 9.64 -28.44 1.41
CA GLY A 186 10.87 -29.12 1.77
C GLY A 186 11.79 -28.22 2.56
N VAL A 187 11.89 -28.57 3.85
CA VAL A 187 12.95 -28.20 4.78
C VAL A 187 12.82 -26.81 5.42
N LEU A 188 12.09 -26.79 6.52
CA LEU A 188 12.46 -25.98 7.67
C LEU A 188 13.92 -26.30 8.03
N GLY A 189 14.87 -25.51 7.49
CA GLY A 189 16.23 -25.51 7.94
C GLY A 189 16.24 -25.18 9.42
N SER A 190 16.59 -26.18 10.24
CA SER A 190 16.86 -26.01 11.64
C SER A 190 17.93 -24.92 11.78
N VAL A 191 17.53 -23.78 12.34
CA VAL A 191 18.49 -22.81 12.87
C VAL A 191 19.05 -23.46 14.10
N SER A 192 20.22 -24.07 13.98
CA SER A 192 21.05 -24.49 15.13
C SER A 192 21.53 -23.22 15.79
N TYR A 193 21.00 -22.97 17.00
CA TYR A 193 21.62 -22.09 17.95
C TYR A 193 22.89 -22.80 18.43
N GLU A 194 24.04 -22.36 18.00
CA GLU A 194 25.27 -22.71 18.65
C GLU A 194 25.32 -21.98 19.99
N ASP A 195 25.15 -22.75 21.06
CA ASP A 195 25.49 -22.34 22.43
C ASP A 195 26.98 -22.03 22.49
N GLY A 196 27.31 -20.74 22.47
CA GLY A 196 28.63 -20.26 22.85
C GLY A 196 28.62 -19.89 24.32
N GLU A 197 29.00 -20.85 25.15
CA GLU A 197 29.37 -20.59 26.55
C GLU A 197 30.70 -19.83 26.65
N GLU A 198 30.76 -19.06 27.74
CA GLU A 198 31.91 -18.53 28.47
C GLU A 198 32.44 -17.13 28.16
N GLY A 199 32.35 -16.30 29.20
CA GLY A 199 33.17 -15.12 29.35
C GLY A 199 32.60 -14.03 30.25
N GLY A 200 32.59 -14.27 31.49
CA GLY A 200 32.64 -13.59 32.75
C GLY A 200 32.63 -12.04 32.85
N SER A 201 31.96 -11.60 33.92
CA SER A 201 32.31 -10.48 34.81
C SER A 201 32.14 -9.04 34.27
N SER A 202 31.19 -8.30 34.72
CA SER A 202 31.17 -7.49 35.94
C SER A 202 29.87 -6.67 36.02
N LEU A 203 29.20 -6.86 37.13
CA LEU A 203 28.13 -5.96 37.61
C LEU A 203 28.77 -4.63 38.00
N GLU A 204 28.37 -3.53 37.38
CA GLU A 204 28.51 -2.21 37.98
C GLU A 204 27.13 -1.75 38.48
N GLU A 205 27.06 -1.76 39.79
CA GLU A 205 26.02 -1.20 40.64
C GLU A 205 25.98 0.31 40.43
N TRP A 206 24.85 0.83 39.98
CA TRP A 206 24.55 2.26 40.07
C TRP A 206 23.81 2.51 41.37
N THR A 207 24.56 3.04 42.34
CA THR A 207 24.04 3.54 43.62
C THR A 207 23.32 4.88 43.36
N ASP A 208 22.11 4.91 43.88
CA ASP A 208 21.25 6.10 44.09
C ASP A 208 21.90 6.95 45.22
N ASP A 209 22.32 8.15 44.91
CA ASP A 209 22.65 9.17 45.90
C ASP A 209 21.69 10.33 45.79
N GLY A 210 20.73 10.35 46.71
CA GLY A 210 19.89 11.49 46.98
C GLY A 210 20.71 12.63 47.60
N ASP A 211 20.44 13.83 47.23
CA ASP A 211 20.80 15.01 48.05
C ASP A 211 19.60 15.95 48.19
N ASP A 212 19.21 16.05 49.43
CA ASP A 212 18.27 17.04 49.98
C ASP A 212 18.94 18.41 50.16
N GLY A 213 18.30 19.47 49.74
CA GLY A 213 18.85 20.82 50.03
C GLY A 213 17.90 21.96 49.81
N LYS A 214 16.96 22.16 50.66
CA LYS A 214 16.35 23.35 51.28
C LYS A 214 16.63 24.75 50.69
N SER A 215 15.47 25.42 50.60
CA SER A 215 15.11 26.79 51.15
C SER A 215 15.46 28.02 50.31
N GLY A 216 14.42 28.75 50.00
CA GLY A 216 14.18 30.03 50.67
C GLY A 216 14.02 31.18 49.73
N GLY A 217 12.93 31.94 49.88
CA GLY A 217 12.96 33.36 49.54
C GLY A 217 11.82 33.90 48.68
N ARG A 218 10.82 34.39 49.34
CA ARG A 218 9.77 35.31 48.85
C ARG A 218 10.36 36.52 48.19
N THR A 219 9.66 37.12 47.21
CA THR A 219 9.12 38.48 47.32
C THR A 219 8.13 38.78 46.18
N GLU A 220 7.00 39.30 46.63
CA GLU A 220 5.94 39.97 45.85
C GLU A 220 6.43 41.28 45.24
N THR A 221 5.78 41.70 44.15
CA THR A 221 5.26 43.05 43.82
C THR A 221 4.77 43.00 42.38
N ASP A 222 3.48 43.11 42.09
CA ASP A 222 2.55 44.23 42.06
C ASP A 222 2.73 45.17 40.85
N GLY A 223 1.60 45.44 40.19
CA GLY A 223 1.35 46.57 39.31
C GLY A 223 1.34 46.21 37.78
N GLY A 224 0.30 46.31 36.96
CA GLY A 224 -0.88 47.13 36.92
C GLY A 224 -1.12 47.38 35.43
N ALA A 225 -2.34 47.22 35.02
CA ALA A 225 -2.82 47.58 33.69
C ALA A 225 -2.88 49.10 33.46
N PRO A 226 -3.11 49.63 32.25
CA PRO A 226 -4.44 49.66 31.63
C PRO A 226 -4.49 48.97 30.26
#